data_76ffcacf137b10a421989d893ce860eb
#
_entry.id   76ffcacf137b10a421989d893ce860eb
#
_cell.length_a   1.000
_cell.length_b   1.000
_cell.length_c   1.000
_cell.angle_alpha   90.00
_cell.angle_beta   90.00
_cell.angle_gamma   90.00
#
_symmetry.space_group_name_H-M   'P 1'
#
loop_
_entity.id
_entity.type
_entity.pdbx_description
1 polymer ?
#
loop_
_entity_poly.entity_id
_entity_poly.type
_entity_poly.pdbx_seq_one_letter_code
_entity_poly.pdbx_strand_id
1 'polypeptide(L)'
;MMKNGFCINRRLEPGQYRLEEVFAEICSYNILYTIFAGTEEIDQVISHTRVFVVDHSYEMFVDNKDGSIIIGLAYLRTSPDNILYLDIIHELCHVQQLRQGRNLYDQSKAYVDRDTEIEAYLVTVREARRIGLNDEAIADYLRVAWITPQEHQRLARRLNVIVNMQNDDPKS
;
A
#
# COMPACT_ATOMS: atom_id res chain seq x y z
N MET A 1 -24.76 -7.22 -4.43
CA MET A 1 -23.66 -6.74 -5.29
C MET A 1 -23.16 -5.45 -4.66
N MET A 2 -22.10 -5.54 -3.84
CA MET A 2 -21.53 -4.33 -3.23
C MET A 2 -20.88 -3.51 -4.35
N LYS A 3 -21.29 -2.26 -4.51
CA LYS A 3 -20.54 -1.29 -5.30
C LYS A 3 -19.23 -1.03 -4.55
N ASN A 4 -18.15 -1.70 -4.93
CA ASN A 4 -16.81 -1.42 -4.46
C ASN A 4 -16.31 -0.12 -5.13
N GLY A 5 -16.96 0.98 -4.85
CA GLY A 5 -16.49 2.29 -5.26
C GLY A 5 -15.65 2.87 -4.14
N PHE A 6 -14.32 2.75 -4.25
CA PHE A 6 -13.42 3.51 -3.38
C PHE A 6 -13.54 4.99 -3.77
N CYS A 7 -13.85 5.84 -2.78
CA CYS A 7 -14.05 7.26 -3.03
C CYS A 7 -12.70 7.99 -2.90
N ILE A 8 -11.99 8.13 -4.03
CA ILE A 8 -10.65 8.72 -4.10
C ILE A 8 -10.74 10.07 -4.82
N ASN A 9 -10.24 11.12 -4.20
CA ASN A 9 -10.23 12.46 -4.79
C ASN A 9 -9.02 12.65 -5.71
N ARG A 10 -9.22 12.43 -6.99
CA ARG A 10 -8.20 12.54 -8.03
C ARG A 10 -7.98 13.95 -8.57
N ARG A 11 -8.77 14.94 -8.09
CA ARG A 11 -8.76 16.33 -8.59
C ARG A 11 -7.87 17.25 -7.77
N LEU A 12 -7.16 16.69 -6.78
CA LEU A 12 -6.26 17.46 -5.93
C LEU A 12 -5.07 17.97 -6.74
N GLU A 13 -4.61 19.16 -6.37
CA GLU A 13 -3.37 19.75 -6.85
C GLU A 13 -2.23 19.44 -5.84
N PRO A 14 -0.96 19.69 -6.20
CA PRO A 14 0.14 19.54 -5.25
C PRO A 14 -0.10 20.36 -3.98
N GLY A 15 0.01 19.72 -2.81
CA GLY A 15 -0.29 20.33 -1.53
C GLY A 15 -0.40 19.34 -0.39
N GLN A 16 -0.72 19.85 0.80
CA GLN A 16 -0.93 19.07 2.00
C GLN A 16 -2.44 18.92 2.28
N TYR A 17 -2.86 17.71 2.58
CA TYR A 17 -4.24 17.33 2.80
C TYR A 17 -4.38 16.46 4.06
N ARG A 18 -5.61 16.38 4.59
CA ARG A 18 -5.98 15.34 5.53
C ARG A 18 -6.25 14.04 4.76
N LEU A 19 -6.09 12.92 5.43
CA LEU A 19 -6.28 11.60 4.80
C LEU A 19 -7.68 11.45 4.18
N GLU A 20 -8.72 11.93 4.86
CA GLU A 20 -10.13 11.89 4.39
C GLU A 20 -10.40 12.79 3.18
N GLU A 21 -9.59 13.81 2.94
CA GLU A 21 -9.72 14.67 1.76
C GLU A 21 -9.24 13.98 0.48
N VAL A 22 -8.35 13.00 0.63
CA VAL A 22 -7.82 12.19 -0.46
C VAL A 22 -8.60 10.88 -0.61
N PHE A 23 -8.84 10.19 0.49
CA PHE A 23 -9.55 8.92 0.57
C PHE A 23 -10.83 9.10 1.40
N ALA A 24 -11.89 9.59 0.77
CA ALA A 24 -13.17 9.75 1.44
C ALA A 24 -13.67 8.38 1.94
N GLU A 25 -14.38 8.39 3.08
CA GLU A 25 -14.92 7.19 3.73
C GLU A 25 -13.86 6.20 4.27
N ILE A 26 -12.58 6.57 4.31
CA ILE A 26 -11.52 5.68 4.80
C ILE A 26 -11.83 5.14 6.20
N CYS A 27 -12.44 5.93 7.09
CA CYS A 27 -12.86 5.49 8.42
C CYS A 27 -13.84 4.31 8.41
N SER A 28 -14.55 4.11 7.30
CA SER A 28 -15.53 3.01 7.15
C SER A 28 -14.91 1.67 6.76
N TYR A 29 -13.61 1.62 6.46
CA TYR A 29 -12.96 0.41 5.99
C TYR A 29 -12.69 -0.57 7.13
N ASN A 30 -13.38 -1.70 7.11
CA ASN A 30 -13.26 -2.74 8.15
C ASN A 30 -11.82 -3.27 8.34
N ILE A 31 -10.99 -3.21 7.29
CA ILE A 31 -9.58 -3.63 7.35
C ILE A 31 -8.78 -2.83 8.40
N LEU A 32 -9.17 -1.59 8.71
CA LEU A 32 -8.51 -0.77 9.71
C LEU A 32 -8.49 -1.42 11.10
N TYR A 33 -9.52 -2.21 11.44
CA TYR A 33 -9.54 -2.98 12.69
C TYR A 33 -8.56 -4.15 12.73
N THR A 34 -7.96 -4.49 11.61
CA THR A 34 -6.83 -5.45 11.54
C THR A 34 -5.50 -4.76 11.81
N ILE A 35 -5.41 -3.46 11.50
CA ILE A 35 -4.18 -2.67 11.62
C ILE A 35 -4.09 -1.99 12.99
N PHE A 36 -5.22 -1.49 13.49
CA PHE A 36 -5.32 -0.67 14.69
C PHE A 36 -6.17 -1.34 15.77
N ALA A 37 -5.91 -0.99 17.03
CA ALA A 37 -6.51 -1.66 18.20
C ALA A 37 -8.00 -1.30 18.44
N GLY A 38 -8.59 -0.41 17.66
CA GLY A 38 -10.00 -0.04 17.80
C GLY A 38 -10.33 1.34 17.27
N THR A 39 -11.58 1.74 17.40
CA THR A 39 -12.13 2.98 16.82
C THR A 39 -11.35 4.22 17.26
N GLU A 40 -11.02 4.33 18.54
CA GLU A 40 -10.29 5.51 19.07
C GLU A 40 -8.92 5.67 18.41
N GLU A 41 -8.17 4.57 18.24
CA GLU A 41 -6.87 4.62 17.56
C GLU A 41 -7.03 4.93 16.08
N ILE A 42 -8.03 4.35 15.41
CA ILE A 42 -8.36 4.66 14.01
C ILE A 42 -8.63 6.16 13.85
N ASP A 43 -9.50 6.73 14.68
CA ASP A 43 -9.86 8.16 14.62
C ASP A 43 -8.63 9.04 14.85
N GLN A 44 -7.77 8.69 15.80
CA GLN A 44 -6.51 9.39 16.05
C GLN A 44 -5.58 9.34 14.82
N VAL A 45 -5.37 8.16 14.25
CA VAL A 45 -4.48 8.02 13.09
C VAL A 45 -5.04 8.78 11.90
N ILE A 46 -6.30 8.59 11.56
CA ILE A 46 -6.94 9.24 10.41
C ILE A 46 -6.89 10.77 10.54
N SER A 47 -7.20 11.31 11.72
CA SER A 47 -7.23 12.76 11.94
C SER A 47 -5.84 13.42 11.97
N HIS A 48 -4.79 12.68 12.34
CA HIS A 48 -3.44 13.23 12.48
C HIS A 48 -2.53 12.94 11.27
N THR A 49 -2.81 11.90 10.50
CA THR A 49 -2.01 11.57 9.32
C THR A 49 -2.20 12.62 8.22
N ARG A 50 -1.09 13.21 7.77
CA ARG A 50 -1.07 14.14 6.65
C ARG A 50 -0.74 13.41 5.37
N VAL A 51 -1.34 13.85 4.27
CA VAL A 51 -1.01 13.39 2.92
C VAL A 51 -0.44 14.55 2.13
N PHE A 52 0.72 14.34 1.55
CA PHE A 52 1.33 15.31 0.63
C PHE A 52 1.19 14.79 -0.80
N VAL A 53 0.42 15.49 -1.60
CA VAL A 53 0.38 15.28 -3.06
C VAL A 53 1.52 16.10 -3.66
N VAL A 54 2.43 15.45 -4.37
CA VAL A 54 3.65 16.07 -4.89
C VAL A 54 3.75 15.87 -6.41
N ASP A 55 4.25 16.89 -7.09
CA ASP A 55 4.52 16.82 -8.54
C ASP A 55 5.87 16.13 -8.82
N HIS A 56 5.92 14.85 -8.45
CA HIS A 56 7.06 13.96 -8.67
C HIS A 56 6.57 12.58 -9.11
N SER A 57 7.46 11.81 -9.73
CA SER A 57 7.20 10.44 -10.19
C SER A 57 7.24 9.40 -9.06
N TYR A 58 6.72 9.76 -7.90
CA TYR A 58 6.53 8.81 -6.79
C TYR A 58 5.21 8.04 -6.97
N GLU A 59 5.19 6.82 -6.43
CA GLU A 59 3.95 6.10 -6.18
C GLU A 59 3.34 6.61 -4.86
N MET A 60 3.36 5.79 -3.83
CA MET A 60 2.91 6.15 -2.48
C MET A 60 3.90 5.60 -1.45
N PHE A 61 4.21 6.36 -0.41
CA PHE A 61 5.07 5.88 0.69
C PHE A 61 4.89 6.73 1.95
N VAL A 62 5.29 6.18 3.11
CA VAL A 62 5.34 6.90 4.40
C VAL A 62 6.68 7.59 4.57
N ASP A 63 6.68 8.89 4.89
CA ASP A 63 7.88 9.57 5.38
C ASP A 63 8.15 9.12 6.83
N ASN A 64 9.30 8.49 7.05
CA ASN A 64 9.68 7.96 8.36
C ASN A 64 10.04 9.03 9.41
N LYS A 65 10.06 10.30 9.04
CA LYS A 65 10.34 11.41 9.98
C LYS A 65 9.12 11.74 10.85
N ASP A 66 7.94 11.75 10.23
CA ASP A 66 6.72 12.22 10.88
C ASP A 66 5.48 11.34 10.61
N GLY A 67 5.60 10.30 9.79
CA GLY A 67 4.50 9.41 9.43
C GLY A 67 3.53 9.99 8.41
N SER A 68 3.87 11.08 7.75
CA SER A 68 3.07 11.58 6.63
C SER A 68 3.14 10.63 5.44
N ILE A 69 2.07 10.61 4.65
CA ILE A 69 1.99 9.82 3.43
C ILE A 69 2.28 10.74 2.25
N ILE A 70 3.24 10.35 1.42
CA ILE A 70 3.59 11.06 0.20
C ILE A 70 2.99 10.30 -0.98
N ILE A 71 2.31 11.00 -1.88
CA ILE A 71 1.74 10.43 -3.10
C ILE A 71 2.07 11.30 -4.31
N GLY A 72 2.56 10.69 -5.38
CA GLY A 72 2.82 11.38 -6.64
C GLY A 72 1.52 11.79 -7.33
N LEU A 73 1.45 13.02 -7.85
CA LEU A 73 0.25 13.56 -8.51
C LEU A 73 -0.18 12.70 -9.71
N ALA A 74 0.77 12.31 -10.57
CA ALA A 74 0.48 11.45 -11.71
C ALA A 74 -0.05 10.08 -11.25
N TYR A 75 0.56 9.51 -10.21
CA TYR A 75 0.15 8.23 -9.64
C TYR A 75 -1.28 8.30 -9.08
N LEU A 76 -1.60 9.32 -8.28
CA LEU A 76 -2.95 9.56 -7.76
C LEU A 76 -3.99 9.66 -8.89
N ARG A 77 -3.65 10.32 -10.00
CA ARG A 77 -4.58 10.58 -11.09
C ARG A 77 -4.80 9.40 -12.03
N THR A 78 -3.82 8.53 -12.19
CA THR A 78 -3.83 7.49 -13.24
C THR A 78 -3.93 6.05 -12.75
N SER A 79 -3.55 5.77 -11.50
CA SER A 79 -3.59 4.40 -10.98
C SER A 79 -5.02 3.90 -10.78
N PRO A 80 -5.30 2.61 -10.98
CA PRO A 80 -6.61 2.02 -10.72
C PRO A 80 -7.07 2.22 -9.27
N ASP A 81 -8.37 2.34 -9.03
CA ASP A 81 -8.93 2.58 -7.69
C ASP A 81 -8.57 1.48 -6.70
N ASN A 82 -8.62 0.23 -7.13
CA ASN A 82 -8.26 -0.92 -6.29
C ASN A 82 -6.76 -0.92 -5.91
N ILE A 83 -5.89 -0.44 -6.78
CA ILE A 83 -4.46 -0.31 -6.49
C ILE A 83 -4.23 0.79 -5.46
N LEU A 84 -4.77 1.99 -5.68
CA LEU A 84 -4.67 3.09 -4.71
C LEU A 84 -5.27 2.72 -3.35
N TYR A 85 -6.35 1.93 -3.35
CA TYR A 85 -6.93 1.40 -2.13
C TYR A 85 -5.98 0.44 -1.40
N LEU A 86 -5.37 -0.49 -2.11
CA LEU A 86 -4.42 -1.43 -1.51
C LEU A 86 -3.17 -0.72 -1.01
N ASP A 87 -2.68 0.28 -1.74
CA ASP A 87 -1.52 1.07 -1.32
C ASP A 87 -1.80 1.86 -0.05
N ILE A 88 -2.95 2.52 0.06
CA ILE A 88 -3.25 3.25 1.30
C ILE A 88 -3.37 2.31 2.50
N ILE A 89 -3.87 1.09 2.32
CA ILE A 89 -3.90 0.07 3.37
C ILE A 89 -2.46 -0.34 3.76
N HIS A 90 -1.60 -0.55 2.76
CA HIS A 90 -0.18 -0.86 2.97
C HIS A 90 0.52 0.27 3.76
N GLU A 91 0.35 1.51 3.34
CA GLU A 91 0.97 2.66 4.00
C GLU A 91 0.44 2.89 5.42
N LEU A 92 -0.84 2.61 5.68
CA LEU A 92 -1.38 2.67 7.05
C LEU A 92 -0.78 1.60 7.96
N CYS A 93 -0.39 0.43 7.44
CA CYS A 93 0.41 -0.53 8.21
C CYS A 93 1.76 0.09 8.59
N HIS A 94 2.42 0.79 7.68
CA HIS A 94 3.68 1.48 7.96
C HIS A 94 3.51 2.62 8.95
N VAL A 95 2.43 3.41 8.86
CA VAL A 95 2.10 4.43 9.87
C VAL A 95 2.00 3.80 11.26
N GLN A 96 1.32 2.66 11.38
CA GLN A 96 1.20 1.97 12.67
C GLN A 96 2.54 1.42 13.16
N GLN A 97 3.33 0.82 12.28
CA GLN A 97 4.67 0.32 12.61
C GLN A 97 5.59 1.45 13.10
N LEU A 98 5.53 2.62 12.45
CA LEU A 98 6.29 3.80 12.88
C LEU A 98 5.85 4.30 14.26
N ARG A 99 4.54 4.34 14.53
CA ARG A 99 3.98 4.67 15.86
C ARG A 99 4.45 3.71 16.95
N GLN A 100 4.73 2.46 16.59
CA GLN A 100 5.32 1.44 17.47
C GLN A 100 6.84 1.56 17.61
N GLY A 101 7.46 2.57 16.99
CA GLY A 101 8.90 2.81 17.03
C GLY A 101 9.74 1.87 16.16
N ARG A 102 9.13 1.26 15.15
CA ARG A 102 9.83 0.32 14.25
C ARG A 102 10.58 1.06 13.15
N ASN A 103 11.71 0.50 12.73
CA ASN A 103 12.48 1.00 11.60
C ASN A 103 11.89 0.48 10.27
N LEU A 104 11.24 1.36 9.52
CA LEU A 104 10.63 1.00 8.23
C LEU A 104 11.67 0.73 7.14
N TYR A 105 12.80 1.43 7.19
CA TYR A 105 13.83 1.43 6.14
C TYR A 105 15.12 0.75 6.61
N ASP A 106 15.00 -0.45 7.18
CA ASP A 106 16.16 -1.24 7.60
C ASP A 106 17.07 -1.58 6.40
N GLN A 107 18.20 -0.88 6.30
CA GLN A 107 19.17 -1.04 5.23
C GLN A 107 19.98 -2.35 5.33
N SER A 108 19.89 -3.07 6.45
CA SER A 108 20.56 -4.36 6.62
C SER A 108 19.86 -5.50 5.89
N LYS A 109 18.61 -5.28 5.44
CA LYS A 109 17.78 -6.26 4.73
C LYS A 109 17.41 -5.77 3.35
N ALA A 110 17.32 -6.69 2.39
CA ALA A 110 16.66 -6.39 1.11
C ALA A 110 15.18 -5.99 1.36
N TYR A 111 14.62 -5.18 0.50
CA TYR A 111 13.24 -4.70 0.62
C TYR A 111 12.24 -5.83 0.93
N VAL A 112 12.28 -6.90 0.15
CA VAL A 112 11.36 -8.05 0.29
C VAL A 112 11.63 -8.93 1.53
N ASP A 113 12.69 -8.65 2.27
CA ASP A 113 13.09 -9.37 3.48
C ASP A 113 12.88 -8.54 4.75
N ARG A 114 12.44 -7.28 4.63
CA ARG A 114 12.09 -6.44 5.77
C ARG A 114 10.80 -6.95 6.41
N ASP A 115 10.84 -7.19 7.71
CA ASP A 115 9.67 -7.69 8.45
C ASP A 115 8.49 -6.71 8.34
N THR A 116 8.76 -5.40 8.31
CA THR A 116 7.76 -4.35 8.15
C THR A 116 7.03 -4.44 6.81
N GLU A 117 7.76 -4.70 5.72
CA GLU A 117 7.18 -4.89 4.39
C GLU A 117 6.35 -6.17 4.30
N ILE A 118 6.91 -7.28 4.81
CA ILE A 118 6.22 -8.58 4.81
C ILE A 118 4.89 -8.49 5.56
N GLU A 119 4.88 -7.88 6.75
CA GLU A 119 3.67 -7.71 7.54
C GLU A 119 2.64 -6.82 6.84
N ALA A 120 3.07 -5.68 6.26
CA ALA A 120 2.18 -4.80 5.52
C ALA A 120 1.59 -5.52 4.29
N TYR A 121 2.40 -6.25 3.54
CA TYR A 121 1.91 -7.05 2.40
C TYR A 121 0.99 -8.21 2.82
N LEU A 122 1.20 -8.84 3.97
CA LEU A 122 0.28 -9.89 4.45
C LEU A 122 -1.13 -9.32 4.65
N VAL A 123 -1.26 -8.14 5.24
CA VAL A 123 -2.54 -7.45 5.38
C VAL A 123 -3.11 -7.09 4.02
N THR A 124 -2.30 -6.50 3.15
CA THR A 124 -2.71 -6.02 1.83
C THR A 124 -3.14 -7.16 0.89
N VAL A 125 -2.40 -8.26 0.84
CA VAL A 125 -2.74 -9.44 0.02
C VAL A 125 -4.02 -10.11 0.51
N ARG A 126 -4.22 -10.19 1.82
CA ARG A 126 -5.49 -10.69 2.39
C ARG A 126 -6.66 -9.81 1.94
N GLU A 127 -6.48 -8.51 1.99
CA GLU A 127 -7.49 -7.54 1.57
C GLU A 127 -7.72 -7.58 0.04
N ALA A 128 -6.67 -7.71 -0.76
CA ALA A 128 -6.77 -7.88 -2.20
C ALA A 128 -7.64 -9.09 -2.58
N ARG A 129 -7.45 -10.21 -1.91
CA ARG A 129 -8.31 -11.40 -2.09
C ARG A 129 -9.75 -11.13 -1.66
N ARG A 130 -9.95 -10.42 -0.55
CA ARG A 130 -11.30 -10.06 -0.05
C ARG A 130 -12.07 -9.21 -1.06
N ILE A 131 -11.41 -8.29 -1.74
CA ILE A 131 -12.03 -7.45 -2.77
C ILE A 131 -12.10 -8.11 -4.15
N GLY A 132 -11.63 -9.37 -4.27
CA GLY A 132 -11.84 -10.22 -5.44
C GLY A 132 -10.69 -10.28 -6.43
N LEU A 133 -9.49 -9.81 -6.08
CA LEU A 133 -8.30 -10.01 -6.93
C LEU A 133 -7.88 -11.49 -6.89
N ASN A 134 -7.55 -12.03 -8.05
CA ASN A 134 -6.94 -13.34 -8.18
C ASN A 134 -5.42 -13.28 -7.96
N ASP A 135 -4.78 -14.43 -7.85
CA ASP A 135 -3.33 -14.50 -7.59
C ASP A 135 -2.48 -13.86 -8.72
N GLU A 136 -2.94 -13.88 -9.96
CA GLU A 136 -2.25 -13.20 -11.07
C GLU A 136 -2.23 -11.67 -10.87
N ALA A 137 -3.39 -11.08 -10.58
CA ALA A 137 -3.49 -9.64 -10.30
C ALA A 137 -2.72 -9.25 -9.02
N ILE A 138 -2.71 -10.12 -8.01
CA ILE A 138 -1.92 -9.90 -6.79
C ILE A 138 -0.43 -10.02 -7.09
N ALA A 139 0.01 -10.99 -7.87
CA ALA A 139 1.41 -11.13 -8.27
C ALA A 139 1.89 -9.89 -9.07
N ASP A 140 1.04 -9.34 -9.94
CA ASP A 140 1.34 -8.09 -10.64
C ASP A 140 1.43 -6.90 -9.68
N TYR A 141 0.53 -6.80 -8.71
CA TYR A 141 0.57 -5.79 -7.67
C TYR A 141 1.88 -5.83 -6.84
N LEU A 142 2.38 -7.04 -6.55
CA LEU A 142 3.64 -7.23 -5.80
C LEU A 142 4.89 -6.89 -6.63
N ARG A 143 4.75 -6.68 -7.94
CA ARG A 143 5.87 -6.39 -8.85
C ARG A 143 6.19 -4.91 -8.85
N VAL A 144 6.87 -4.44 -7.81
CA VAL A 144 7.34 -3.06 -7.73
C VAL A 144 8.63 -2.87 -8.54
N ALA A 145 8.85 -1.65 -9.02
CA ALA A 145 9.90 -1.35 -10.00
C ALA A 145 11.34 -1.54 -9.49
N TRP A 146 11.53 -1.56 -8.17
CA TRP A 146 12.86 -1.61 -7.52
C TRP A 146 13.26 -2.99 -7.03
N ILE A 147 12.50 -4.04 -7.30
CA ILE A 147 12.86 -5.42 -6.96
C ILE A 147 13.20 -6.23 -8.20
N THR A 148 14.07 -7.21 -8.04
CA THR A 148 14.43 -8.16 -9.09
C THR A 148 13.34 -9.23 -9.28
N PRO A 149 13.28 -9.94 -10.43
CA PRO A 149 12.36 -11.06 -10.60
C PRO A 149 12.50 -12.15 -9.53
N GLN A 150 13.72 -12.40 -9.04
CA GLN A 150 13.98 -13.36 -7.97
C GLN A 150 13.42 -12.89 -6.62
N GLU A 151 13.56 -11.61 -6.32
CA GLU A 151 12.97 -11.00 -5.13
C GLU A 151 11.45 -11.01 -5.18
N HIS A 152 10.86 -10.70 -6.33
CA HIS A 152 9.42 -10.80 -6.56
C HIS A 152 8.89 -12.22 -6.30
N GLN A 153 9.54 -13.25 -6.83
CA GLN A 153 9.18 -14.65 -6.58
C GLN A 153 9.30 -15.01 -5.09
N ARG A 154 10.37 -14.53 -4.42
CA ARG A 154 10.57 -14.76 -2.99
C ARG A 154 9.48 -14.10 -2.15
N LEU A 155 9.12 -12.86 -2.46
CA LEU A 155 8.02 -12.14 -1.81
C LEU A 155 6.68 -12.87 -2.01
N ALA A 156 6.33 -13.17 -3.25
CA ALA A 156 5.09 -13.87 -3.58
C ALA A 156 4.98 -15.23 -2.85
N ARG A 157 6.07 -15.99 -2.80
CA ARG A 157 6.12 -17.26 -2.06
C ARG A 157 5.86 -17.06 -0.56
N ARG A 158 6.45 -16.05 0.06
CA ARG A 158 6.23 -15.73 1.48
C ARG A 158 4.76 -15.36 1.77
N LEU A 159 4.09 -14.76 0.79
CA LEU A 159 2.71 -14.31 0.89
C LEU A 159 1.70 -15.36 0.39
N ASN A 160 2.15 -16.56 0.03
CA ASN A 160 1.34 -17.64 -0.56
C ASN A 160 0.56 -17.15 -1.82
N VAL A 161 1.23 -16.38 -2.66
CA VAL A 161 0.71 -15.92 -3.96
C VAL A 161 1.32 -16.77 -5.07
N ILE A 162 0.48 -17.33 -5.94
CA ILE A 162 0.92 -18.16 -7.07
C ILE A 162 1.41 -17.23 -8.19
N VAL A 163 2.69 -17.37 -8.54
CA VAL A 163 3.27 -16.70 -9.71
C VAL A 163 3.38 -17.73 -10.82
N ASN A 164 2.60 -17.55 -11.88
CA ASN A 164 2.78 -18.33 -13.09
C ASN A 164 4.11 -17.92 -13.75
N MET A 165 5.07 -18.83 -13.76
CA MET A 165 6.28 -18.64 -14.55
C MET A 165 5.86 -18.68 -16.02
N GLN A 166 5.66 -17.53 -16.63
CA GLN A 166 5.72 -17.47 -18.09
C GLN A 166 7.15 -17.85 -18.44
N ASN A 167 7.29 -18.90 -19.24
CA ASN A 167 8.55 -19.28 -19.84
C ASN A 167 9.02 -18.09 -20.68
N ASP A 168 9.90 -17.25 -20.11
CA ASP A 168 10.80 -16.44 -20.91
C ASP A 168 11.78 -17.42 -21.56
N ASP A 169 11.31 -18.07 -22.60
CA ASP A 169 12.17 -18.77 -23.55
C ASP A 169 12.96 -17.67 -24.28
N PRO A 170 14.27 -17.61 -24.09
CA PRO A 170 15.07 -16.69 -24.89
C PRO A 170 15.03 -17.26 -26.32
N LYS A 171 14.15 -16.70 -27.14
CA LYS A 171 14.19 -17.00 -28.57
C LYS A 171 15.52 -16.50 -29.10
N SER A 172 16.33 -17.49 -29.46
CA SER A 172 17.48 -17.51 -30.40
C SER A 172 17.58 -16.31 -31.32
#